data_8b2481b13463cc0f15b990e443b6aaa5
#
_entry.id   8b2481b13463cc0f15b990e443b6aaa5
#
_cell.length_a   1.000
_cell.length_b   1.000
_cell.length_c   1.000
_cell.angle_alpha   90.00
_cell.angle_beta   90.00
_cell.angle_gamma   90.00
#
_symmetry.space_group_name_H-M   'P 1'
#
loop_
_entity.id
_entity.type
_entity.pdbx_description
1 polymer ?
#
loop_
_entity_poly.entity_id
_entity_poly.type
_entity_poly.pdbx_seq_one_letter_code
_entity_poly.pdbx_strand_id
1 'polypeptide(L)'
;SQRAKVDWSVGVVGRLAGGVAHDFNNMLNVILGHADMALEDMEEEYPAREYVEEIHRAALRAAALTRQLLDFARRRPVRPRPLDLREAVPGMLDMLARLVGEDIALRWEPRAEDLTVMLDPSHLDQVLVNLVVNARDAIGGRPGHVTIRAGRVVACPESGEIAGEKEACREYVVLAVIDDGRGMTDAVRQRIFE
;
A
#
# COMPACT_ATOMS: atom_id res chain seq x y z
N SER A 1 -29.59 20.52 -5.06
CA SER A 1 -30.28 19.45 -4.27
C SER A 1 -29.81 18.03 -4.59
N GLN A 2 -29.20 17.78 -5.75
CA GLN A 2 -28.60 16.46 -6.05
C GLN A 2 -27.27 16.21 -5.33
N ARG A 3 -26.43 17.22 -5.14
CA ARG A 3 -25.19 17.13 -4.35
C ARG A 3 -25.45 16.78 -2.88
N ALA A 4 -26.48 17.31 -2.26
CA ALA A 4 -26.84 17.01 -0.88
C ALA A 4 -27.33 15.57 -0.66
N LYS A 5 -27.98 14.94 -1.65
CA LYS A 5 -28.40 13.53 -1.58
C LYS A 5 -27.24 12.55 -1.70
N VAL A 6 -26.24 12.88 -2.51
CA VAL A 6 -25.02 12.07 -2.67
C VAL A 6 -24.16 12.14 -1.40
N ASP A 7 -24.04 13.31 -0.76
CA ASP A 7 -23.27 13.47 0.50
C ASP A 7 -23.93 12.71 1.69
N TRP A 8 -25.24 12.62 1.74
CA TRP A 8 -25.94 11.93 2.82
C TRP A 8 -25.80 10.40 2.71
N SER A 9 -25.94 9.85 1.50
CA SER A 9 -25.79 8.40 1.27
C SER A 9 -24.36 7.90 1.54
N VAL A 10 -23.35 8.67 1.16
CA VAL A 10 -21.93 8.33 1.39
C VAL A 10 -21.57 8.42 2.88
N GLY A 11 -22.14 9.35 3.64
CA GLY A 11 -21.89 9.47 5.09
C GLY A 11 -22.50 8.33 5.92
N VAL A 12 -23.64 7.77 5.50
CA VAL A 12 -24.29 6.62 6.16
C VAL A 12 -23.56 5.33 5.82
N VAL A 13 -23.21 5.13 4.55
CA VAL A 13 -22.43 3.98 4.10
C VAL A 13 -21.04 3.96 4.75
N GLY A 14 -20.38 5.10 4.92
CA GLY A 14 -19.08 5.20 5.59
C GLY A 14 -19.13 4.81 7.07
N ARG A 15 -20.18 5.18 7.82
CA ARG A 15 -20.35 4.79 9.23
C ARG A 15 -20.69 3.31 9.38
N LEU A 16 -21.54 2.76 8.52
CA LEU A 16 -21.86 1.33 8.51
C LEU A 16 -20.65 0.48 8.12
N ALA A 17 -19.92 0.89 7.08
CA ALA A 17 -18.69 0.24 6.66
C ALA A 17 -17.61 0.26 7.77
N GLY A 18 -17.52 1.35 8.55
CA GLY A 18 -16.59 1.47 9.67
C GLY A 18 -16.89 0.48 10.83
N GLY A 19 -18.16 0.28 11.17
CA GLY A 19 -18.58 -0.69 12.19
C GLY A 19 -18.38 -2.13 11.73
N VAL A 20 -18.84 -2.43 10.52
CA VAL A 20 -18.70 -3.77 9.93
C VAL A 20 -17.24 -4.16 9.77
N ALA A 21 -16.38 -3.27 9.27
CA ALA A 21 -14.98 -3.58 9.07
C ALA A 21 -14.21 -3.72 10.41
N HIS A 22 -14.62 -3.01 11.48
CA HIS A 22 -14.10 -3.26 12.83
C HIS A 22 -14.38 -4.69 13.29
N ASP A 23 -15.61 -5.17 13.09
CA ASP A 23 -16.01 -6.51 13.49
C ASP A 23 -15.32 -7.58 12.64
N PHE A 24 -15.13 -7.33 11.32
CA PHE A 24 -14.33 -8.18 10.46
C PHE A 24 -12.87 -8.27 10.93
N ASN A 25 -12.24 -7.15 11.28
CA ASN A 25 -10.86 -7.15 11.81
C ASN A 25 -10.75 -7.95 13.10
N ASN A 26 -11.73 -7.87 13.99
CA ASN A 26 -11.74 -8.66 15.22
C ASN A 26 -11.82 -10.17 14.93
N MET A 27 -12.66 -10.60 13.98
CA MET A 27 -12.72 -12.00 13.55
C MET A 27 -11.41 -12.47 12.90
N LEU A 28 -10.84 -11.64 12.04
CA LEU A 28 -9.57 -11.96 11.36
C LEU A 28 -8.40 -12.07 12.35
N ASN A 29 -8.36 -11.22 13.38
CA ASN A 29 -7.33 -11.31 14.43
C ASN A 29 -7.44 -12.62 15.22
N VAL A 30 -8.69 -13.10 15.49
CA VAL A 30 -8.89 -14.39 16.13
C VAL A 30 -8.43 -15.54 15.22
N ILE A 31 -8.77 -15.49 13.92
CA ILE A 31 -8.34 -16.52 12.95
C ILE A 31 -6.81 -16.56 12.84
N LEU A 32 -6.17 -15.38 12.72
CA LEU A 32 -4.72 -15.27 12.65
C LEU A 32 -4.06 -15.81 13.93
N GLY A 33 -4.53 -15.40 15.12
CA GLY A 33 -3.98 -15.87 16.37
C GLY A 33 -4.08 -17.39 16.56
N HIS A 34 -5.19 -18.01 16.14
CA HIS A 34 -5.32 -19.47 16.18
C HIS A 34 -4.48 -20.17 15.11
N ALA A 35 -4.33 -19.58 13.92
CA ALA A 35 -3.46 -20.14 12.89
C ALA A 35 -1.98 -20.07 13.32
N ASP A 36 -1.54 -18.96 13.92
CA ASP A 36 -0.19 -18.80 14.48
C ASP A 36 0.08 -19.87 15.54
N MET A 37 -0.79 -19.99 16.55
CA MET A 37 -0.67 -21.01 17.59
C MET A 37 -0.62 -22.44 17.02
N ALA A 38 -1.49 -22.73 16.04
CA ALA A 38 -1.49 -24.05 15.42
C ALA A 38 -0.20 -24.34 14.64
N LEU A 39 0.38 -23.33 13.97
CA LEU A 39 1.65 -23.46 13.25
C LEU A 39 2.85 -23.61 14.18
N GLU A 40 2.83 -22.97 15.37
CA GLU A 40 3.83 -23.13 16.40
C GLU A 40 3.82 -24.54 17.01
N ASP A 41 2.63 -25.13 17.19
CA ASP A 41 2.46 -26.45 17.79
C ASP A 41 2.62 -27.61 16.79
N MET A 42 2.59 -27.35 15.46
CA MET A 42 2.72 -28.36 14.42
C MET A 42 4.15 -28.59 14.00
N GLU A 43 4.56 -29.89 13.92
CA GLU A 43 5.81 -30.28 13.28
C GLU A 43 5.83 -29.89 11.80
N GLU A 44 7.01 -29.59 11.22
CA GLU A 44 7.14 -29.14 9.83
C GLU A 44 6.58 -30.14 8.81
N GLU A 45 6.65 -31.44 9.12
CA GLU A 45 6.20 -32.53 8.23
C GLU A 45 4.73 -32.90 8.43
N TYR A 46 4.00 -32.21 9.32
CA TYR A 46 2.60 -32.55 9.59
C TYR A 46 1.70 -32.25 8.37
N PRO A 47 0.95 -33.23 7.84
CA PRO A 47 0.21 -33.06 6.58
C PRO A 47 -0.78 -31.92 6.53
N ALA A 48 -1.32 -31.48 7.68
CA ALA A 48 -2.28 -30.38 7.75
C ALA A 48 -1.60 -29.00 7.87
N ARG A 49 -0.28 -28.92 8.05
CA ARG A 49 0.45 -27.66 8.18
C ARG A 49 0.24 -26.75 6.96
N GLU A 50 0.33 -27.31 5.76
CA GLU A 50 0.12 -26.56 4.52
C GLU A 50 -1.27 -25.89 4.46
N TYR A 51 -2.32 -26.59 4.93
CA TYR A 51 -3.66 -26.02 4.98
C TYR A 51 -3.77 -24.87 6.00
N VAL A 52 -3.11 -24.98 7.16
CA VAL A 52 -3.11 -23.91 8.17
C VAL A 52 -2.34 -22.69 7.66
N GLU A 53 -1.22 -22.89 6.98
CA GLU A 53 -0.47 -21.81 6.32
C GLU A 53 -1.31 -21.11 5.23
N GLU A 54 -2.09 -21.85 4.47
CA GLU A 54 -2.99 -21.28 3.47
C GLU A 54 -4.12 -20.46 4.12
N ILE A 55 -4.70 -20.94 5.22
CA ILE A 55 -5.70 -20.21 6.02
C ILE A 55 -5.08 -18.93 6.57
N HIS A 56 -3.88 -19.00 7.14
CA HIS A 56 -3.15 -17.83 7.67
C HIS A 56 -2.91 -16.78 6.57
N ARG A 57 -2.39 -17.20 5.41
CA ARG A 57 -2.19 -16.32 4.24
C ARG A 57 -3.50 -15.69 3.74
N ALA A 58 -4.59 -16.45 3.72
CA ALA A 58 -5.91 -15.94 3.33
C ALA A 58 -6.44 -14.92 4.32
N ALA A 59 -6.29 -15.16 5.62
CA ALA A 59 -6.70 -14.23 6.68
C ALA A 59 -5.90 -12.92 6.63
N LEU A 60 -4.58 -12.96 6.37
CA LEU A 60 -3.76 -11.76 6.16
C LEU A 60 -4.24 -10.94 4.96
N ARG A 61 -4.56 -11.58 3.83
CA ARG A 61 -5.12 -10.90 2.65
C ARG A 61 -6.47 -10.24 2.96
N ALA A 62 -7.35 -10.94 3.67
CA ALA A 62 -8.64 -10.42 4.07
C ALA A 62 -8.51 -9.22 5.03
N ALA A 63 -7.56 -9.26 5.97
CA ALA A 63 -7.27 -8.15 6.88
C ALA A 63 -6.74 -6.91 6.13
N ALA A 64 -5.92 -7.09 5.10
CA ALA A 64 -5.45 -6.01 4.26
C ALA A 64 -6.61 -5.36 3.47
N LEU A 65 -7.48 -6.17 2.85
CA LEU A 65 -8.69 -5.70 2.15
C LEU A 65 -9.63 -4.94 3.08
N THR A 66 -9.84 -5.44 4.31
CA THR A 66 -10.71 -4.80 5.30
C THR A 66 -10.15 -3.44 5.73
N ARG A 67 -8.82 -3.32 5.87
CA ARG A 67 -8.15 -2.03 6.13
C ARG A 67 -8.34 -1.04 4.97
N GLN A 68 -8.18 -1.48 3.73
CA GLN A 68 -8.42 -0.63 2.54
C GLN A 68 -9.87 -0.14 2.49
N LEU A 69 -10.86 -1.00 2.81
CA LEU A 69 -12.27 -0.63 2.91
C LEU A 69 -12.51 0.41 4.02
N LEU A 70 -11.87 0.24 5.18
CA LEU A 70 -11.94 1.19 6.29
C LEU A 70 -11.35 2.56 5.93
N ASP A 71 -10.24 2.58 5.22
CA ASP A 71 -9.58 3.81 4.80
C ASP A 71 -10.43 4.56 3.77
N PHE A 72 -11.07 3.83 2.86
CA PHE A 72 -12.07 4.40 1.94
C PHE A 72 -13.32 4.94 2.67
N ALA A 73 -13.81 4.23 3.68
CA ALA A 73 -14.99 4.60 4.48
C ALA A 73 -14.71 5.71 5.49
N ARG A 74 -13.50 5.75 6.05
CA ARG A 74 -13.02 6.81 6.95
C ARG A 74 -12.50 7.98 6.12
N ARG A 75 -13.38 8.83 5.65
CA ARG A 75 -13.01 10.18 5.21
C ARG A 75 -12.45 10.99 6.40
N ARG A 76 -11.23 10.65 6.85
CA ARG A 76 -10.49 11.60 7.66
C ARG A 76 -10.22 12.82 6.79
N PRO A 77 -10.50 14.03 7.26
CA PRO A 77 -10.10 15.21 6.51
C PRO A 77 -8.60 15.12 6.26
N VAL A 78 -8.22 14.94 5.00
CA VAL A 78 -6.82 14.91 4.55
C VAL A 78 -6.18 16.21 5.04
N ARG A 79 -5.09 16.10 5.80
CA ARG A 79 -4.34 17.25 6.33
C ARG A 79 -2.94 17.28 5.69
N PRO A 80 -2.83 17.75 4.44
CA PRO A 80 -1.54 17.86 3.78
C PRO A 80 -0.66 18.83 4.57
N ARG A 81 0.56 18.43 4.81
CA ARG A 81 1.61 19.25 5.40
C ARG A 81 2.91 19.05 4.65
N PRO A 82 3.84 20.00 4.72
CA PRO A 82 5.18 19.74 4.21
C PRO A 82 5.76 18.50 4.88
N LEU A 83 6.16 17.53 4.07
CA LEU A 83 6.70 16.25 4.50
C LEU A 83 7.98 15.97 3.71
N ASP A 84 9.11 15.89 4.40
CA ASP A 84 10.37 15.46 3.80
C ASP A 84 10.43 13.94 3.74
N LEU A 85 10.45 13.37 2.53
CA LEU A 85 10.52 11.92 2.33
C LEU A 85 11.85 11.32 2.80
N ARG A 86 12.91 12.11 2.90
CA ARG A 86 14.22 11.66 3.41
C ARG A 86 14.19 11.33 4.90
N GLU A 87 13.28 11.96 5.64
CA GLU A 87 13.06 11.69 7.06
C GLU A 87 11.92 10.68 7.27
N ALA A 88 10.82 10.85 6.51
CA ALA A 88 9.63 10.05 6.69
C ALA A 88 9.81 8.58 6.30
N VAL A 89 10.43 8.29 5.15
CA VAL A 89 10.61 6.92 4.65
C VAL A 89 11.52 6.08 5.54
N PRO A 90 12.69 6.57 6.01
CA PRO A 90 13.52 5.83 6.97
C PRO A 90 12.79 5.41 8.24
N GLY A 91 11.90 6.25 8.76
CA GLY A 91 11.09 5.93 9.94
C GLY A 91 10.15 4.73 9.76
N MET A 92 9.87 4.33 8.52
CA MET A 92 9.00 3.20 8.18
C MET A 92 9.77 1.92 7.83
N LEU A 93 11.08 1.99 7.55
CA LEU A 93 11.83 0.87 6.98
C LEU A 93 11.77 -0.39 7.86
N ASP A 94 11.88 -0.26 9.18
CA ASP A 94 11.83 -1.40 10.10
C ASP A 94 10.47 -2.11 10.06
N MET A 95 9.38 -1.34 9.98
CA MET A 95 8.03 -1.90 9.83
C MET A 95 7.86 -2.57 8.46
N LEU A 96 8.29 -1.92 7.39
CA LEU A 96 8.21 -2.45 6.04
C LEU A 96 9.09 -3.71 5.87
N ALA A 97 10.27 -3.76 6.48
CA ALA A 97 11.14 -4.93 6.48
C ALA A 97 10.46 -6.15 7.12
N ARG A 98 9.76 -5.95 8.25
CA ARG A 98 8.97 -7.02 8.89
C ARG A 98 7.81 -7.50 7.99
N LEU A 99 7.21 -6.62 7.20
CA LEU A 99 6.11 -6.98 6.30
C LEU A 99 6.58 -7.82 5.10
N VAL A 100 7.79 -7.60 4.61
CA VAL A 100 8.32 -8.36 3.48
C VAL A 100 8.98 -9.68 3.90
N GLY A 101 9.44 -9.77 5.15
CA GLY A 101 10.14 -10.96 5.69
C GLY A 101 11.65 -10.90 5.49
N GLU A 102 12.35 -11.88 6.09
CA GLU A 102 13.82 -11.91 6.16
C GLU A 102 14.48 -12.23 4.81
N ASP A 103 13.75 -12.89 3.90
CA ASP A 103 14.26 -13.29 2.58
C ASP A 103 14.33 -12.13 1.57
N ILE A 104 13.72 -10.98 1.88
CA ILE A 104 13.66 -9.83 0.96
C ILE A 104 14.47 -8.66 1.52
N ALA A 105 15.52 -8.29 0.79
CA ALA A 105 16.34 -7.13 1.13
C ALA A 105 15.62 -5.82 0.74
N LEU A 106 15.22 -5.02 1.72
CA LEU A 106 14.60 -3.71 1.53
C LEU A 106 15.66 -2.61 1.52
N ARG A 107 15.64 -1.71 0.51
CA ARG A 107 16.58 -0.59 0.38
C ARG A 107 15.85 0.73 0.17
N TRP A 108 16.42 1.81 0.73
CA TRP A 108 16.00 3.18 0.49
C TRP A 108 17.06 3.94 -0.29
N GLU A 109 16.66 4.57 -1.41
CA GLU A 109 17.55 5.32 -2.31
C GLU A 109 16.98 6.74 -2.57
N PRO A 110 17.27 7.73 -1.74
CA PRO A 110 16.98 9.13 -2.06
C PRO A 110 17.93 9.62 -3.16
N ARG A 111 17.40 10.16 -4.26
CA ARG A 111 18.13 10.63 -5.43
C ARG A 111 18.17 12.16 -5.58
N ALA A 112 17.67 12.89 -4.58
CA ALA A 112 17.72 14.35 -4.53
C ALA A 112 17.89 14.84 -3.09
N GLU A 113 18.43 16.06 -2.95
CA GLU A 113 18.63 16.66 -1.63
C GLU A 113 17.32 17.16 -1.02
N ASP A 114 16.43 17.75 -1.83
CA ASP A 114 15.10 18.20 -1.40
C ASP A 114 14.04 17.27 -1.98
N LEU A 115 13.37 16.54 -1.09
CA LEU A 115 12.26 15.62 -1.38
C LEU A 115 11.01 16.00 -0.58
N THR A 116 10.84 17.30 -0.35
CA THR A 116 9.68 17.84 0.38
C THR A 116 8.44 17.86 -0.51
N VAL A 117 7.35 17.28 -0.02
CA VAL A 117 6.05 17.23 -0.69
C VAL A 117 4.94 17.69 0.24
N MET A 118 3.84 18.21 -0.33
CA MET A 118 2.62 18.50 0.42
C MET A 118 1.75 17.24 0.48
N LEU A 119 1.88 16.46 1.55
CA LEU A 119 1.21 15.18 1.70
C LEU A 119 0.77 14.95 3.16
N ASP A 120 -0.33 14.23 3.33
CA ASP A 120 -0.69 13.68 4.63
C ASP A 120 0.20 12.46 4.91
N PRO A 121 0.93 12.42 6.05
CA PRO A 121 1.80 11.29 6.37
C PRO A 121 1.10 9.94 6.31
N SER A 122 -0.16 9.86 6.74
CA SER A 122 -0.93 8.62 6.69
C SER A 122 -1.15 8.09 5.26
N HIS A 123 -1.19 8.98 4.26
CA HIS A 123 -1.25 8.59 2.85
C HIS A 123 0.09 8.03 2.35
N LEU A 124 1.23 8.60 2.81
CA LEU A 124 2.54 8.04 2.51
C LEU A 124 2.65 6.61 3.05
N ASP A 125 2.28 6.42 4.33
CA ASP A 125 2.30 5.11 4.99
C ASP A 125 1.48 4.09 4.20
N GLN A 126 0.26 4.45 3.81
CA GLN A 126 -0.63 3.59 3.05
C GLN A 126 -0.08 3.22 1.67
N VAL A 127 0.45 4.21 0.93
CA VAL A 127 1.03 3.99 -0.40
C VAL A 127 2.23 3.06 -0.30
N LEU A 128 3.15 3.29 0.64
CA LEU A 128 4.34 2.47 0.81
C LEU A 128 3.99 1.03 1.22
N VAL A 129 3.10 0.86 2.20
CA VAL A 129 2.66 -0.48 2.62
C VAL A 129 2.05 -1.24 1.45
N ASN A 130 1.14 -0.62 0.69
CA ASN A 130 0.49 -1.27 -0.45
C ASN A 130 1.50 -1.67 -1.54
N LEU A 131 2.42 -0.78 -1.90
CA LEU A 131 3.40 -1.06 -2.95
C LEU A 131 4.42 -2.12 -2.51
N VAL A 132 4.88 -2.08 -1.27
CA VAL A 132 5.86 -3.03 -0.72
C VAL A 132 5.25 -4.42 -0.55
N VAL A 133 3.99 -4.52 -0.12
CA VAL A 133 3.26 -5.81 -0.06
C VAL A 133 3.05 -6.38 -1.46
N ASN A 134 2.70 -5.56 -2.46
CA ASN A 134 2.58 -6.00 -3.85
C ASN A 134 3.93 -6.50 -4.40
N ALA A 135 5.03 -5.81 -4.08
CA ALA A 135 6.38 -6.22 -4.45
C ALA A 135 6.75 -7.59 -3.85
N ARG A 136 6.50 -7.81 -2.54
CA ARG A 136 6.68 -9.10 -1.87
C ARG A 136 5.90 -10.21 -2.57
N ASP A 137 4.62 -9.98 -2.86
CA ASP A 137 3.75 -10.96 -3.51
C ASP A 137 4.20 -11.26 -4.96
N ALA A 138 4.80 -10.29 -5.65
CA ALA A 138 5.41 -10.48 -6.96
C ALA A 138 6.71 -11.32 -6.90
N ILE A 139 7.48 -11.20 -5.83
CA ILE A 139 8.70 -11.99 -5.56
C ILE A 139 8.32 -13.45 -5.24
N GLY A 140 7.20 -13.69 -4.55
CA GLY A 140 6.61 -15.04 -4.45
C GLY A 140 7.36 -16.00 -3.53
N GLY A 141 7.86 -15.54 -2.38
CA GLY A 141 8.46 -16.39 -1.33
C GLY A 141 9.88 -16.87 -1.63
N ARG A 142 10.56 -16.32 -2.62
CA ARG A 142 11.99 -16.51 -2.89
C ARG A 142 12.83 -15.36 -2.35
N PRO A 143 14.13 -15.52 -2.12
CA PRO A 143 15.01 -14.38 -1.86
C PRO A 143 14.93 -13.34 -2.98
N GLY A 144 14.87 -12.06 -2.59
CA GLY A 144 14.70 -10.97 -3.55
C GLY A 144 15.05 -9.59 -2.99
N HIS A 145 14.79 -8.57 -3.80
CA HIS A 145 15.11 -7.20 -3.47
C HIS A 145 13.92 -6.29 -3.73
N VAL A 146 13.65 -5.39 -2.79
CA VAL A 146 12.71 -4.28 -2.96
C VAL A 146 13.47 -2.99 -2.72
N THR A 147 13.43 -2.07 -3.68
CA THR A 147 14.06 -0.75 -3.56
C THR A 147 12.98 0.33 -3.58
N ILE A 148 12.91 1.11 -2.51
CA ILE A 148 12.13 2.34 -2.44
C ILE A 148 13.05 3.46 -2.89
N ARG A 149 12.65 4.20 -3.93
CA ARG A 149 13.46 5.29 -4.50
C ARG A 149 12.64 6.57 -4.59
N ALA A 150 13.22 7.70 -4.22
CA ALA A 150 12.61 8.99 -4.47
C ALA A 150 13.57 9.93 -5.19
N GLY A 151 13.03 10.74 -6.10
CA GLY A 151 13.81 11.69 -6.89
C GLY A 151 12.94 12.81 -7.44
N ARG A 152 13.58 13.84 -8.00
CA ARG A 152 12.88 14.94 -8.69
C ARG A 152 12.88 14.69 -10.19
N VAL A 153 11.78 14.99 -10.83
CA VAL A 153 11.64 14.96 -12.29
C VAL A 153 10.95 16.23 -12.75
N VAL A 154 11.32 16.71 -13.92
CA VAL A 154 10.63 17.80 -14.59
C VAL A 154 9.74 17.16 -15.67
N ALA A 155 8.44 17.27 -15.53
CA ALA A 155 7.51 16.86 -16.55
C ALA A 155 6.98 18.07 -17.30
N CYS A 156 7.16 18.05 -18.62
CA CYS A 156 6.58 19.01 -19.54
C CYS A 156 5.41 18.32 -20.25
N PRO A 157 4.23 18.95 -20.36
CA PRO A 157 3.13 18.38 -21.13
C PRO A 157 3.61 18.17 -22.57
N GLU A 158 3.37 16.99 -23.12
CA GLU A 158 3.54 16.76 -24.54
C GLU A 158 2.58 17.71 -25.25
N SER A 159 3.12 18.52 -26.18
CA SER A 159 2.43 19.60 -26.87
C SER A 159 1.15 19.10 -27.58
N GLY A 160 0.05 19.10 -26.86
CA GLY A 160 -1.28 19.10 -27.46
C GLY A 160 -1.70 20.56 -27.63
N GLU A 161 -1.72 21.05 -28.87
CA GLU A 161 -2.26 22.37 -29.22
C GLU A 161 -3.74 22.43 -28.85
N ILE A 162 -4.03 22.90 -27.64
CA ILE A 162 -5.33 23.45 -27.31
C ILE A 162 -5.08 24.87 -26.82
N ALA A 163 -5.37 25.82 -27.73
CA ALA A 163 -5.58 27.23 -27.50
C ALA A 163 -4.64 27.96 -26.51
N GLY A 164 -3.45 28.33 -26.95
CA GLY A 164 -2.89 29.65 -26.57
C GLY A 164 -2.09 29.75 -25.27
N GLU A 165 -2.07 28.77 -24.36
CA GLU A 165 -1.25 28.79 -23.17
C GLU A 165 -0.21 27.67 -23.23
N LYS A 166 1.08 28.07 -23.28
CA LYS A 166 2.19 27.14 -23.05
C LYS A 166 2.10 26.68 -21.60
N GLU A 167 1.60 25.47 -21.36
CA GLU A 167 1.71 24.86 -20.03
C GLU A 167 3.20 24.75 -19.69
N ALA A 168 3.59 25.43 -18.58
CA ALA A 168 4.96 25.43 -18.11
C ALA A 168 5.32 24.04 -17.58
N CYS A 169 6.57 23.61 -17.85
CA CYS A 169 7.11 22.41 -17.20
C CYS A 169 6.99 22.51 -15.69
N ARG A 170 6.58 21.43 -15.06
CA ARG A 170 6.41 21.34 -13.61
C ARG A 170 7.40 20.36 -13.00
N GLU A 171 7.91 20.70 -11.85
CA GLU A 171 8.73 19.81 -11.04
C GLU A 171 7.85 18.90 -10.17
N TYR A 172 8.18 17.61 -10.16
CA TYR A 172 7.51 16.61 -9.35
C TYR A 172 8.54 15.84 -8.53
N VAL A 173 8.14 15.43 -7.34
CA VAL A 173 8.83 14.37 -6.61
C VAL A 173 8.19 13.05 -6.98
N VAL A 174 8.98 12.12 -7.48
CA VAL A 174 8.56 10.76 -7.82
C VAL A 174 9.03 9.82 -6.72
N LEU A 175 8.10 9.05 -6.17
CA LEU A 175 8.36 7.93 -5.28
C LEU A 175 8.10 6.64 -6.05
N ALA A 176 9.09 5.76 -6.12
CA ALA A 176 9.03 4.49 -6.84
C ALA A 176 9.35 3.33 -5.90
N VAL A 177 8.61 2.24 -6.02
CA VAL A 177 8.94 0.94 -5.42
C VAL A 177 9.28 -0.01 -6.55
N ILE A 178 10.48 -0.59 -6.49
CA ILE A 178 11.08 -1.41 -7.55
C ILE A 178 11.36 -2.77 -6.93
N ASP A 179 10.86 -3.82 -7.56
CA ASP A 179 11.07 -5.22 -7.17
C ASP A 179 11.73 -6.02 -8.29
N ASP A 180 12.31 -7.17 -7.93
CA ASP A 180 12.85 -8.16 -8.86
C ASP A 180 11.92 -9.39 -9.00
N GLY A 181 10.63 -9.18 -8.78
CA GLY A 181 9.59 -10.20 -8.87
C GLY A 181 9.30 -10.65 -10.31
N ARG A 182 8.20 -11.40 -10.47
CA ARG A 182 7.75 -11.97 -11.76
C ARG A 182 7.27 -10.93 -12.78
N GLY A 183 7.15 -9.66 -12.36
CA GLY A 183 6.61 -8.59 -13.20
C GLY A 183 5.11 -8.72 -13.47
N MET A 184 4.61 -7.86 -14.35
CA MET A 184 3.20 -7.81 -14.75
C MET A 184 3.06 -8.07 -16.25
N THR A 185 2.07 -8.87 -16.63
CA THR A 185 1.66 -9.00 -18.04
C THR A 185 1.01 -7.70 -18.51
N ASP A 186 0.98 -7.44 -19.84
CA ASP A 186 0.35 -6.24 -20.38
C ASP A 186 -1.13 -6.12 -19.98
N ALA A 187 -1.86 -7.23 -19.92
CA ALA A 187 -3.25 -7.26 -19.47
C ALA A 187 -3.42 -6.83 -18.00
N VAL A 188 -2.50 -7.20 -17.12
CA VAL A 188 -2.49 -6.77 -15.72
C VAL A 188 -2.12 -5.31 -15.63
N ARG A 189 -1.07 -4.88 -16.38
CA ARG A 189 -0.59 -3.49 -16.37
C ARG A 189 -1.63 -2.48 -16.79
N GLN A 190 -2.52 -2.83 -17.73
CA GLN A 190 -3.61 -1.96 -18.16
C GLN A 190 -4.69 -1.75 -17.09
N ARG A 191 -4.78 -2.66 -16.11
CA ARG A 191 -5.86 -2.68 -15.11
C ARG A 191 -5.41 -2.34 -13.68
N ILE A 192 -4.13 -2.00 -13.47
CA ILE A 192 -3.61 -1.73 -12.11
C ILE A 192 -4.23 -0.51 -11.41
N PHE A 193 -4.93 0.34 -12.14
CA PHE A 193 -5.61 1.53 -11.61
C PHE A 193 -7.14 1.47 -11.77
N GLU A 194 -7.70 0.34 -12.17
CA GLU A 194 -9.14 0.08 -12.15
C GLU A 194 -9.57 -0.48 -10.77
#